data_a72cde0f98774ab03696dc03aefd0b77
#
_entry.id   a72cde0f98774ab03696dc03aefd0b77
#
_cell.length_a   1.000
_cell.length_b   1.000
_cell.length_c   1.000
_cell.angle_alpha   90.00
_cell.angle_beta   90.00
_cell.angle_gamma   90.00
#
_symmetry.space_group_name_H-M   'P 1'
#
loop_
_entity.id
_entity.type
_entity.pdbx_description
1 polymer ?
#
loop_
_entity_poly.entity_id
_entity_poly.type
_entity_poly.pdbx_seq_one_letter_code
_entity_poly.pdbx_strand_id
1 'polypeptide(L)'
;MELSDTKPDMEMQNPVKIKEDDNGFCIHTKNMILHIAKKGNNLIDTAVINNVTRLRNVHPVLQLEEPMNWNEEEAHIVKSYTGVIEQVQVEECGELMTVIRYEGCHVNREGVKKIPFIIRMTVGAELEDIHFVHTFLYDGDENRDYLKGIGIASEVAMQGELYNRHVKFMGDHGIFHEELVALRSWRPRVPQHIYEAQSVGQELKLTGTEKDIADQVLAATPYWS
;
A
#
# COMPACT_ATOMS: atom_id res chain seq x y z
N MET A 1 17.33 29.46 31.09
CA MET A 1 17.59 28.51 29.99
C MET A 1 17.80 29.36 28.74
N GLU A 2 19.06 29.67 28.44
CA GLU A 2 19.42 30.44 27.25
C GLU A 2 19.30 29.54 26.05
N LEU A 3 18.45 29.92 25.10
CA LEU A 3 18.41 29.29 23.77
C LEU A 3 19.66 29.72 23.03
N SER A 4 20.56 28.77 22.77
CA SER A 4 21.73 28.98 21.95
C SER A 4 21.32 29.13 20.47
N ASP A 5 21.67 30.27 19.87
CA ASP A 5 21.45 30.54 18.43
C ASP A 5 22.44 29.79 17.49
N THR A 6 23.30 28.95 18.05
CA THR A 6 24.20 28.11 17.26
C THR A 6 23.46 26.90 16.75
N LYS A 7 23.16 26.89 15.46
CA LYS A 7 22.76 25.68 14.74
C LYS A 7 23.81 24.58 15.04
N PRO A 8 23.39 23.42 15.60
CA PRO A 8 24.35 22.34 15.73
C PRO A 8 24.84 21.95 14.34
N ASP A 9 26.15 21.97 14.15
CA ASP A 9 26.84 21.53 12.93
C ASP A 9 26.80 19.99 12.86
N MET A 10 25.57 19.43 12.81
CA MET A 10 25.35 18.00 12.56
C MET A 10 25.05 17.85 11.09
N GLU A 11 26.08 17.59 10.29
CA GLU A 11 25.89 17.07 8.94
C GLU A 11 25.16 15.73 9.01
N MET A 12 24.01 15.66 8.39
CA MET A 12 23.25 14.42 8.33
C MET A 12 23.96 13.43 7.41
N GLN A 13 24.27 12.23 7.92
CA GLN A 13 25.04 11.24 7.14
C GLN A 13 24.29 10.74 5.89
N ASN A 14 22.96 10.70 5.94
CA ASN A 14 22.12 10.20 4.84
C ASN A 14 20.89 11.12 4.62
N PRO A 15 21.08 12.32 4.04
CA PRO A 15 19.95 13.21 3.79
C PRO A 15 19.03 12.65 2.69
N VAL A 16 17.76 13.05 2.70
CA VAL A 16 16.86 12.80 1.58
C VAL A 16 17.39 13.53 0.34
N LYS A 17 17.45 12.82 -0.79
CA LYS A 17 17.84 13.38 -2.07
C LYS A 17 16.74 13.19 -3.08
N ILE A 18 16.36 14.27 -3.75
CA ILE A 18 15.38 14.26 -4.82
C ILE A 18 16.11 14.57 -6.13
N LYS A 19 15.90 13.72 -7.13
CA LYS A 19 16.28 13.98 -8.51
C LYS A 19 15.00 14.14 -9.31
N GLU A 20 14.92 15.22 -10.04
CA GLU A 20 13.80 15.51 -10.94
C GLU A 20 14.26 15.43 -12.38
N ASP A 21 13.42 14.84 -13.24
CA ASP A 21 13.57 14.87 -14.68
C ASP A 21 12.23 15.25 -15.35
N ASP A 22 12.18 15.19 -16.67
CA ASP A 22 10.97 15.54 -17.44
C ASP A 22 9.79 14.60 -17.14
N ASN A 23 10.06 13.36 -16.73
CA ASN A 23 9.07 12.32 -16.55
C ASN A 23 8.61 12.18 -15.09
N GLY A 24 9.46 12.52 -14.11
CA GLY A 24 9.12 12.27 -12.72
C GLY A 24 10.16 12.74 -11.71
N PHE A 25 10.02 12.13 -10.53
CA PHE A 25 10.92 12.32 -9.41
C PHE A 25 11.49 10.98 -8.97
N CYS A 26 12.76 10.97 -8.61
CA CYS A 26 13.40 9.85 -7.93
C CYS A 26 13.85 10.31 -6.55
N ILE A 27 13.26 9.77 -5.50
CA ILE A 27 13.58 10.09 -4.11
C ILE A 27 14.49 9.00 -3.56
N HIS A 28 15.64 9.39 -3.03
CA HIS A 28 16.59 8.52 -2.37
C HIS A 28 16.65 8.85 -0.88
N THR A 29 16.47 7.85 -0.05
CA THR A 29 16.77 7.89 1.39
C THR A 29 17.88 6.89 1.69
N LYS A 30 18.21 6.69 2.97
CA LYS A 30 19.20 5.68 3.39
C LYS A 30 18.87 4.28 2.86
N ASN A 31 17.60 3.87 2.96
CA ASN A 31 17.17 2.51 2.71
C ASN A 31 16.15 2.39 1.57
N MET A 32 15.62 3.52 1.05
CA MET A 32 14.56 3.51 0.05
C MET A 32 14.93 4.27 -1.21
N ILE A 33 14.40 3.78 -2.34
CA ILE A 33 14.38 4.49 -3.62
C ILE A 33 12.93 4.47 -4.11
N LEU A 34 12.36 5.66 -4.32
CA LEU A 34 10.99 5.82 -4.80
C LEU A 34 11.00 6.45 -6.20
N HIS A 35 10.27 5.85 -7.12
CA HIS A 35 10.03 6.40 -8.45
C HIS A 35 8.60 6.90 -8.54
N ILE A 36 8.43 8.15 -8.94
CA ILE A 36 7.16 8.89 -8.98
C ILE A 36 7.03 9.53 -10.34
N ALA A 37 5.98 9.20 -11.10
CA ALA A 37 5.68 9.90 -12.34
C ALA A 37 4.98 11.24 -12.09
N LYS A 38 5.22 12.23 -12.97
CA LYS A 38 4.53 13.53 -12.90
C LYS A 38 3.09 13.48 -13.36
N LYS A 39 2.68 12.42 -14.06
CA LYS A 39 1.34 12.21 -14.60
C LYS A 39 0.97 10.74 -14.56
N GLY A 40 -0.31 10.46 -14.55
CA GLY A 40 -0.83 9.10 -14.56
C GLY A 40 -1.70 8.82 -13.35
N ASN A 41 -1.75 7.57 -12.93
CA ASN A 41 -2.61 7.14 -11.84
C ASN A 41 -1.83 6.85 -10.55
N ASN A 42 -0.52 6.67 -10.66
CA ASN A 42 0.30 6.21 -9.54
C ASN A 42 0.87 7.37 -8.72
N LEU A 43 0.70 7.30 -7.41
CA LEU A 43 1.45 8.13 -6.45
C LEU A 43 2.93 7.68 -6.40
N ILE A 44 3.14 6.37 -6.48
CA ILE A 44 4.46 5.76 -6.56
C ILE A 44 4.38 4.65 -7.61
N ASP A 45 5.24 4.69 -8.61
CA ASP A 45 5.35 3.61 -9.59
C ASP A 45 6.04 2.39 -8.99
N THR A 46 7.17 2.63 -8.31
CA THR A 46 7.92 1.59 -7.61
C THR A 46 8.57 2.12 -6.35
N ALA A 47 8.55 1.31 -5.28
CA ALA A 47 9.32 1.52 -4.08
C ALA A 47 10.29 0.36 -3.87
N VAL A 48 11.57 0.67 -3.84
CA VAL A 48 12.65 -0.27 -3.55
C VAL A 48 13.14 0.01 -2.13
N ILE A 49 13.08 -1.00 -1.26
CA ILE A 49 13.52 -0.91 0.13
C ILE A 49 14.60 -1.96 0.34
N ASN A 50 15.77 -1.56 0.82
CA ASN A 50 16.92 -2.46 1.02
C ASN A 50 17.26 -3.27 -0.26
N ASN A 51 17.29 -2.60 -1.42
CA ASN A 51 17.55 -3.17 -2.74
C ASN A 51 16.52 -4.20 -3.22
N VAL A 52 15.34 -4.26 -2.60
CA VAL A 52 14.25 -5.15 -2.99
C VAL A 52 13.02 -4.31 -3.33
N THR A 53 12.44 -4.54 -4.51
CA THR A 53 11.15 -3.92 -4.85
C THR A 53 10.09 -4.45 -3.90
N ARG A 54 9.47 -3.57 -3.10
CA ARG A 54 8.45 -3.91 -2.12
C ARG A 54 7.06 -3.50 -2.56
N LEU A 55 6.93 -2.32 -3.19
CA LEU A 55 5.65 -1.80 -3.66
C LEU A 55 5.72 -1.46 -5.15
N ARG A 56 4.59 -1.63 -5.83
CA ARG A 56 4.36 -1.17 -7.20
C ARG A 56 2.96 -0.60 -7.32
N ASN A 57 2.77 0.26 -8.31
CA ASN A 57 1.44 0.76 -8.71
C ASN A 57 0.62 1.29 -7.53
N VAL A 58 1.25 2.11 -6.67
CA VAL A 58 0.55 2.73 -5.52
C VAL A 58 -0.35 3.83 -6.06
N HIS A 59 -1.67 3.68 -5.93
CA HIS A 59 -2.64 4.59 -6.55
C HIS A 59 -3.88 4.82 -5.68
N PRO A 60 -4.55 5.99 -5.80
CA PRO A 60 -5.78 6.25 -5.11
C PRO A 60 -6.95 5.46 -5.71
N VAL A 61 -7.84 4.99 -4.86
CA VAL A 61 -9.05 4.25 -5.24
C VAL A 61 -10.28 4.81 -4.54
N LEU A 62 -11.42 4.75 -5.23
CA LEU A 62 -12.72 5.16 -4.73
C LEU A 62 -13.78 4.15 -5.16
N GLN A 63 -14.68 3.82 -4.25
CA GLN A 63 -15.88 3.05 -4.53
C GLN A 63 -17.10 3.83 -4.07
N LEU A 64 -18.03 4.06 -4.97
CA LEU A 64 -19.33 4.65 -4.69
C LEU A 64 -20.41 3.59 -4.90
N GLU A 65 -21.41 3.60 -4.04
CA GLU A 65 -22.57 2.71 -4.09
C GLU A 65 -23.83 3.51 -4.32
N GLU A 66 -24.69 3.06 -5.23
CA GLU A 66 -26.01 3.65 -5.40
C GLU A 66 -26.96 3.19 -4.28
N PRO A 67 -27.93 4.04 -3.84
CA PRO A 67 -28.86 3.67 -2.80
C PRO A 67 -29.71 2.47 -3.23
N MET A 68 -29.90 1.56 -2.32
CA MET A 68 -30.74 0.39 -2.51
C MET A 68 -32.22 0.78 -2.43
N ASN A 69 -33.00 0.39 -3.41
CA ASN A 69 -34.45 0.38 -3.26
C ASN A 69 -34.84 -0.84 -2.43
N TRP A 70 -35.25 -0.63 -1.18
CA TRP A 70 -35.58 -1.71 -0.22
C TRP A 70 -36.66 -2.68 -0.71
N ASN A 71 -37.36 -2.32 -1.80
CA ASN A 71 -38.43 -3.12 -2.39
C ASN A 71 -37.99 -3.94 -3.62
N GLU A 72 -36.75 -3.84 -4.03
CA GLU A 72 -36.22 -4.55 -5.20
C GLU A 72 -35.07 -5.44 -4.75
N GLU A 73 -35.13 -6.72 -5.10
CA GLU A 73 -34.03 -7.69 -4.90
C GLU A 73 -32.85 -7.41 -5.87
N GLU A 74 -32.64 -6.16 -6.24
CA GLU A 74 -31.56 -5.77 -7.16
C GLU A 74 -30.21 -5.74 -6.45
N ALA A 75 -29.19 -6.26 -7.16
CA ALA A 75 -27.83 -6.25 -6.67
C ALA A 75 -27.33 -4.81 -6.48
N HIS A 76 -26.65 -4.56 -5.37
CA HIS A 76 -25.98 -3.29 -5.12
C HIS A 76 -25.03 -2.92 -6.28
N ILE A 77 -25.26 -1.76 -6.87
CA ILE A 77 -24.39 -1.26 -7.95
C ILE A 77 -23.25 -0.50 -7.30
N VAL A 78 -22.05 -1.10 -7.34
CA VAL A 78 -20.83 -0.45 -6.88
C VAL A 78 -20.06 0.05 -8.08
N LYS A 79 -19.81 1.36 -8.13
CA LYS A 79 -18.99 2.01 -9.15
C LYS A 79 -17.58 2.22 -8.61
N SER A 80 -16.60 1.70 -9.33
CA SER A 80 -15.18 1.84 -8.99
C SER A 80 -14.52 2.93 -9.81
N TYR A 81 -13.68 3.72 -9.14
CA TYR A 81 -12.92 4.83 -9.71
C TYR A 81 -11.45 4.67 -9.31
N THR A 82 -10.56 5.13 -10.17
CA THR A 82 -9.12 5.20 -9.92
C THR A 82 -8.69 6.65 -9.91
N GLY A 83 -7.79 7.03 -9.00
CA GLY A 83 -7.25 8.39 -8.98
C GLY A 83 -6.44 8.68 -10.25
N VAL A 84 -6.71 9.83 -10.86
CA VAL A 84 -5.90 10.40 -11.94
C VAL A 84 -5.21 11.64 -11.40
N ILE A 85 -3.89 11.63 -11.45
CA ILE A 85 -3.04 12.70 -10.93
C ILE A 85 -2.93 13.77 -12.02
N GLU A 86 -3.36 14.98 -11.69
CA GLU A 86 -3.32 16.15 -12.57
C GLU A 86 -2.05 16.99 -12.33
N GLN A 87 -1.60 17.05 -11.07
CA GLN A 87 -0.41 17.79 -10.69
C GLN A 87 0.37 17.07 -9.58
N VAL A 88 1.70 17.08 -9.69
CA VAL A 88 2.64 16.62 -8.66
C VAL A 88 3.66 17.71 -8.42
N GLN A 89 3.94 18.01 -7.15
CA GLN A 89 4.95 18.99 -6.78
C GLN A 89 5.68 18.56 -5.49
N VAL A 90 6.93 18.98 -5.36
CA VAL A 90 7.67 18.90 -4.11
C VAL A 90 7.21 20.08 -3.25
N GLU A 91 6.44 19.80 -2.19
CA GLU A 91 5.90 20.82 -1.27
C GLU A 91 6.97 21.22 -0.23
N GLU A 92 7.71 20.24 0.27
CA GLU A 92 8.83 20.43 1.17
C GLU A 92 10.02 19.56 0.75
N CYS A 93 11.22 20.12 0.84
CA CYS A 93 12.48 19.41 0.58
C CYS A 93 13.50 19.78 1.65
N GLY A 94 13.73 18.89 2.59
CA GLY A 94 14.73 19.03 3.65
C GLY A 94 15.62 17.80 3.76
N GLU A 95 16.71 17.94 4.52
CA GLU A 95 17.63 16.81 4.75
C GLU A 95 16.98 15.66 5.53
N LEU A 96 16.09 15.99 6.47
CA LEU A 96 15.42 15.02 7.33
C LEU A 96 14.22 14.36 6.68
N MET A 97 13.46 15.11 5.86
CA MET A 97 12.24 14.64 5.24
C MET A 97 11.91 15.43 3.98
N THR A 98 11.08 14.84 3.15
CA THR A 98 10.46 15.49 2.01
C THR A 98 8.96 15.23 1.97
N VAL A 99 8.21 16.20 1.43
CA VAL A 99 6.77 16.10 1.21
C VAL A 99 6.47 16.30 -0.26
N ILE A 100 5.85 15.30 -0.87
CA ILE A 100 5.32 15.36 -2.23
C ILE A 100 3.80 15.55 -2.15
N ARG A 101 3.31 16.56 -2.83
CA ARG A 101 1.89 16.88 -2.94
C ARG A 101 1.38 16.48 -4.31
N TYR A 102 0.30 15.72 -4.31
CA TYR A 102 -0.45 15.29 -5.49
C TYR A 102 -1.83 15.94 -5.47
N GLU A 103 -2.27 16.42 -6.61
CA GLU A 103 -3.64 16.87 -6.83
C GLU A 103 -4.23 16.09 -7.99
N GLY A 104 -5.52 15.75 -7.86
CA GLY A 104 -6.21 14.99 -8.90
C GLY A 104 -7.67 14.72 -8.58
N CYS A 105 -8.25 13.82 -9.35
CA CYS A 105 -9.64 13.43 -9.23
C CYS A 105 -9.79 11.93 -9.47
N HIS A 106 -10.79 11.31 -8.86
CA HIS A 106 -11.11 9.90 -9.14
C HIS A 106 -11.93 9.81 -10.43
N VAL A 107 -11.55 8.90 -11.33
CA VAL A 107 -12.15 8.73 -12.65
C VAL A 107 -12.55 7.28 -12.87
N ASN A 108 -13.76 7.04 -13.37
CA ASN A 108 -14.22 5.71 -13.73
C ASN A 108 -13.84 5.34 -15.18
N ARG A 109 -14.19 4.13 -15.62
CA ARG A 109 -13.91 3.66 -16.99
C ARG A 109 -14.60 4.46 -18.08
N GLU A 110 -15.68 5.17 -17.74
CA GLU A 110 -16.47 6.00 -18.65
C GLU A 110 -15.95 7.44 -18.72
N GLY A 111 -14.91 7.77 -17.96
CA GLY A 111 -14.33 9.12 -17.89
C GLY A 111 -15.06 10.06 -16.93
N VAL A 112 -16.00 9.57 -16.13
CA VAL A 112 -16.71 10.39 -15.13
C VAL A 112 -15.78 10.70 -13.98
N LYS A 113 -15.63 11.99 -13.66
CA LYS A 113 -14.83 12.48 -12.53
C LYS A 113 -15.69 12.62 -11.27
N LYS A 114 -15.19 12.17 -10.13
CA LYS A 114 -15.81 12.29 -8.80
C LYS A 114 -14.75 12.49 -7.75
N ILE A 115 -15.11 13.20 -6.71
CA ILE A 115 -14.35 13.36 -5.46
C ILE A 115 -12.90 13.76 -5.73
N PRO A 116 -12.62 15.05 -6.01
CA PRO A 116 -11.27 15.58 -6.12
C PRO A 116 -10.46 15.32 -4.84
N PHE A 117 -9.15 15.16 -4.98
CA PHE A 117 -8.27 14.88 -3.85
C PHE A 117 -7.00 15.72 -3.85
N ILE A 118 -6.45 15.89 -2.66
CA ILE A 118 -5.07 16.31 -2.42
C ILE A 118 -4.44 15.24 -1.54
N ILE A 119 -3.37 14.62 -2.01
CA ILE A 119 -2.62 13.63 -1.24
C ILE A 119 -1.23 14.19 -0.97
N ARG A 120 -0.81 14.14 0.31
CA ARG A 120 0.56 14.45 0.72
C ARG A 120 1.25 13.18 1.13
N MET A 121 2.39 12.91 0.51
CA MET A 121 3.26 11.80 0.82
C MET A 121 4.50 12.33 1.52
N THR A 122 4.74 11.88 2.73
CA THR A 122 5.94 12.21 3.51
C THR A 122 6.88 11.04 3.57
N VAL A 123 8.17 11.31 3.32
CA VAL A 123 9.25 10.33 3.35
C VAL A 123 10.38 10.86 4.22
N GLY A 124 10.81 10.08 5.21
CA GLY A 124 11.90 10.41 6.12
C GLY A 124 13.24 9.84 5.68
N ALA A 125 14.33 10.51 6.04
CA ALA A 125 15.69 10.17 5.62
C ALA A 125 16.15 8.78 6.09
N GLU A 126 15.83 8.41 7.32
CA GLU A 126 16.26 7.14 7.94
C GLU A 126 15.10 6.16 8.19
N LEU A 127 13.88 6.56 7.80
CA LEU A 127 12.69 5.72 7.95
C LEU A 127 12.50 4.79 6.74
N GLU A 128 11.83 3.68 6.98
CA GLU A 128 11.42 2.72 5.93
C GLU A 128 9.91 2.73 5.72
N ASP A 129 9.22 3.72 6.27
CA ASP A 129 7.80 3.95 6.12
C ASP A 129 7.52 5.13 5.17
N ILE A 130 6.33 5.10 4.58
CA ILE A 130 5.81 6.16 3.73
C ILE A 130 4.48 6.59 4.33
N HIS A 131 4.39 7.83 4.73
CA HIS A 131 3.18 8.38 5.33
C HIS A 131 2.34 9.12 4.31
N PHE A 132 1.05 8.79 4.22
CA PHE A 132 0.10 9.47 3.36
C PHE A 132 -0.97 10.21 4.17
N VAL A 133 -1.23 11.44 3.78
CA VAL A 133 -2.42 12.20 4.20
C VAL A 133 -3.30 12.38 2.98
N HIS A 134 -4.46 11.72 2.98
CA HIS A 134 -5.43 11.78 1.89
C HIS A 134 -6.57 12.74 2.27
N THR A 135 -6.56 13.91 1.66
CA THR A 135 -7.64 14.90 1.75
C THR A 135 -8.50 14.82 0.50
N PHE A 136 -9.79 14.70 0.63
CA PHE A 136 -10.72 14.66 -0.49
C PHE A 136 -11.88 15.63 -0.27
N LEU A 137 -12.46 16.11 -1.39
CA LEU A 137 -13.64 16.95 -1.39
C LEU A 137 -14.83 16.12 -1.89
N TYR A 138 -15.80 15.89 -1.00
CA TYR A 138 -17.02 15.24 -1.40
C TYR A 138 -17.90 16.21 -2.21
N ASP A 139 -17.93 16.00 -3.53
CA ASP A 139 -18.73 16.74 -4.50
C ASP A 139 -19.84 15.89 -5.14
N GLY A 140 -20.15 14.75 -4.52
CA GLY A 140 -21.17 13.80 -4.96
C GLY A 140 -22.60 14.26 -4.65
N ASP A 141 -23.57 13.59 -5.26
CA ASP A 141 -24.98 13.71 -4.93
C ASP A 141 -25.29 12.89 -3.67
N GLU A 142 -25.70 13.56 -2.60
CA GLU A 142 -25.99 12.94 -1.29
C GLU A 142 -27.08 11.86 -1.33
N ASN A 143 -27.91 11.85 -2.39
CA ASN A 143 -29.00 10.88 -2.55
C ASN A 143 -28.62 9.72 -3.48
N ARG A 144 -27.46 9.75 -4.13
CA ARG A 144 -27.07 8.77 -5.15
C ARG A 144 -25.65 8.23 -5.00
N ASP A 145 -24.73 9.02 -4.45
CA ASP A 145 -23.32 8.67 -4.42
C ASP A 145 -22.89 8.34 -2.97
N TYR A 146 -23.22 7.14 -2.48
CA TYR A 146 -22.80 6.72 -1.14
C TYR A 146 -21.34 6.26 -1.17
N LEU A 147 -20.52 6.83 -0.30
CA LEU A 147 -19.12 6.46 -0.17
C LEU A 147 -19.01 5.06 0.47
N LYS A 148 -18.66 4.06 -0.34
CA LYS A 148 -18.42 2.69 0.11
C LYS A 148 -16.99 2.48 0.55
N GLY A 149 -16.02 3.07 -0.17
CA GLY A 149 -14.61 2.97 0.16
C GLY A 149 -13.79 4.04 -0.53
N ILE A 150 -12.80 4.57 0.19
CA ILE A 150 -11.80 5.48 -0.34
C ILE A 150 -10.45 5.12 0.30
N GLY A 151 -9.38 5.11 -0.48
CA GLY A 151 -8.08 4.74 0.04
C GLY A 151 -6.99 4.74 -1.02
N ILE A 152 -5.90 4.07 -0.66
CA ILE A 152 -4.73 3.89 -1.51
C ILE A 152 -4.52 2.38 -1.68
N ALA A 153 -4.49 1.92 -2.91
CA ALA A 153 -4.18 0.55 -3.28
C ALA A 153 -2.73 0.42 -3.75
N SER A 154 -2.13 -0.73 -3.55
CA SER A 154 -0.78 -1.04 -4.02
C SER A 154 -0.61 -2.52 -4.31
N GLU A 155 0.33 -2.83 -5.18
CA GLU A 155 0.84 -4.19 -5.38
C GLU A 155 2.04 -4.41 -4.47
N VAL A 156 1.97 -5.44 -3.63
CA VAL A 156 3.06 -5.81 -2.72
C VAL A 156 3.84 -6.98 -3.32
N ALA A 157 5.11 -6.77 -3.64
CA ALA A 157 5.99 -7.82 -4.15
C ALA A 157 6.46 -8.72 -3.01
N MET A 158 5.64 -9.70 -2.65
CA MET A 158 5.98 -10.68 -1.62
C MET A 158 7.02 -11.69 -2.13
N GLN A 159 7.94 -12.07 -1.25
CA GLN A 159 9.04 -12.98 -1.56
C GLN A 159 9.00 -14.23 -0.70
N GLY A 160 9.81 -15.22 -1.05
CA GLY A 160 9.91 -16.49 -0.33
C GLY A 160 8.77 -17.46 -0.68
N GLU A 161 8.76 -18.57 0.02
CA GLU A 161 7.77 -19.64 -0.15
C GLU A 161 6.36 -19.15 0.20
N LEU A 162 5.34 -19.63 -0.53
CA LEU A 162 3.96 -19.17 -0.37
C LEU A 162 3.45 -19.30 1.07
N TYR A 163 3.83 -20.36 1.75
CA TYR A 163 3.43 -20.63 3.14
C TYR A 163 4.15 -19.75 4.16
N ASN A 164 5.18 -18.99 3.74
CA ASN A 164 5.88 -18.00 4.56
C ASN A 164 5.44 -16.56 4.29
N ARG A 165 4.45 -16.38 3.40
CA ARG A 165 3.93 -15.05 3.10
C ARG A 165 2.79 -14.71 4.03
N HIS A 166 2.98 -13.64 4.79
CA HIS A 166 2.04 -13.18 5.79
C HIS A 166 1.66 -11.73 5.54
N VAL A 167 0.42 -11.39 5.84
CA VAL A 167 -0.09 -10.01 5.83
C VAL A 167 -0.47 -9.63 7.25
N LYS A 168 -0.08 -8.42 7.66
CA LYS A 168 -0.43 -7.86 8.96
C LYS A 168 -1.17 -6.56 8.77
N PHE A 169 -2.32 -6.44 9.43
CA PHE A 169 -3.12 -5.23 9.46
C PHE A 169 -3.18 -4.69 10.88
N MET A 170 -2.92 -3.42 11.04
CA MET A 170 -3.15 -2.73 12.31
C MET A 170 -4.61 -2.26 12.35
N GLY A 171 -5.33 -2.68 13.37
CA GLY A 171 -6.69 -2.23 13.65
C GLY A 171 -6.76 -1.53 15.00
N ASP A 172 -7.92 -0.98 15.34
CA ASP A 172 -8.15 -0.23 16.59
C ASP A 172 -7.92 -1.07 17.85
N HIS A 173 -8.06 -2.40 17.74
CA HIS A 173 -7.97 -3.34 18.86
C HIS A 173 -6.76 -4.26 18.81
N GLY A 174 -5.82 -4.03 17.88
CA GLY A 174 -4.61 -4.83 17.77
C GLY A 174 -4.17 -5.09 16.33
N ILE A 175 -3.24 -6.02 16.18
CA ILE A 175 -2.69 -6.43 14.89
C ILE A 175 -3.39 -7.72 14.47
N PHE A 176 -4.05 -7.69 13.32
CA PHE A 176 -4.52 -8.89 12.63
C PHE A 176 -3.39 -9.43 11.77
N HIS A 177 -3.21 -10.74 11.83
CA HIS A 177 -2.18 -11.46 11.09
C HIS A 177 -2.83 -12.63 10.37
N GLU A 178 -2.59 -12.74 9.07
CA GLU A 178 -3.03 -13.86 8.25
C GLU A 178 -1.91 -14.34 7.34
N GLU A 179 -1.83 -15.64 7.17
CA GLU A 179 -1.05 -16.29 6.13
C GLU A 179 -1.81 -16.27 4.79
N LEU A 180 -1.12 -16.01 3.67
CA LEU A 180 -1.74 -16.05 2.35
C LEU A 180 -2.23 -17.45 1.97
N VAL A 181 -1.50 -18.48 2.41
CA VAL A 181 -1.89 -19.87 2.26
C VAL A 181 -1.67 -20.60 3.56
N ALA A 182 -2.77 -21.01 4.20
CA ALA A 182 -2.70 -21.77 5.45
C ALA A 182 -2.37 -23.24 5.17
N LEU A 183 -1.31 -23.76 5.79
CA LEU A 183 -0.97 -25.17 5.76
C LEU A 183 -1.87 -25.96 6.72
N ARG A 184 -3.17 -26.06 6.37
CA ARG A 184 -4.20 -26.77 7.13
C ARG A 184 -4.84 -27.83 6.25
N SER A 185 -4.60 -29.11 6.55
CA SER A 185 -5.26 -30.20 5.84
C SER A 185 -5.38 -31.45 6.71
N TRP A 186 -6.47 -32.20 6.50
CA TRP A 186 -6.65 -33.53 7.07
C TRP A 186 -6.03 -34.64 6.18
N ARG A 187 -5.87 -34.37 4.88
CA ARG A 187 -5.29 -35.31 3.92
C ARG A 187 -4.58 -34.55 2.79
N PRO A 188 -3.24 -34.55 2.78
CA PRO A 188 -2.35 -35.11 3.80
C PRO A 188 -2.44 -34.35 5.14
N ARG A 189 -2.21 -35.05 6.26
CA ARG A 189 -2.24 -34.43 7.56
C ARG A 189 -0.98 -33.59 7.77
N VAL A 190 -1.17 -32.30 7.94
CA VAL A 190 -0.08 -31.38 8.28
C VAL A 190 0.29 -31.55 9.76
N PRO A 191 1.57 -31.72 10.12
CA PRO A 191 2.03 -31.74 11.50
C PRO A 191 1.61 -30.47 12.27
N GLN A 192 1.18 -30.64 13.52
CA GLN A 192 0.64 -29.53 14.31
C GLN A 192 1.64 -28.40 14.53
N HIS A 193 2.91 -28.71 14.73
CA HIS A 193 3.97 -27.71 14.95
C HIS A 193 4.16 -26.77 13.74
N ILE A 194 3.95 -27.27 12.50
CA ILE A 194 3.99 -26.44 11.27
C ILE A 194 2.87 -25.43 11.29
N TYR A 195 1.66 -25.87 11.59
CA TYR A 195 0.50 -25.02 11.70
C TYR A 195 0.66 -23.96 12.81
N GLU A 196 1.11 -24.37 13.99
CA GLU A 196 1.33 -23.47 15.12
C GLU A 196 2.40 -22.40 14.79
N ALA A 197 3.51 -22.80 14.20
CA ALA A 197 4.56 -21.87 13.79
C ALA A 197 4.07 -20.87 12.72
N GLN A 198 3.32 -21.37 11.73
CA GLN A 198 2.74 -20.52 10.68
C GLN A 198 1.74 -19.51 11.27
N SER A 199 0.86 -19.96 12.18
CA SER A 199 -0.18 -19.11 12.77
C SER A 199 0.36 -17.92 13.59
N VAL A 200 1.59 -17.99 14.06
CA VAL A 200 2.28 -16.89 14.76
C VAL A 200 3.26 -16.13 13.86
N GLY A 201 3.30 -16.46 12.56
CA GLY A 201 4.16 -15.79 11.59
C GLY A 201 5.64 -16.13 11.68
N GLN A 202 5.97 -17.31 12.22
CA GLN A 202 7.32 -17.83 12.25
C GLN A 202 7.70 -18.38 10.87
N GLU A 203 8.91 -18.06 10.39
CA GLU A 203 9.43 -18.60 9.13
C GLU A 203 9.60 -20.12 9.23
N LEU A 204 8.94 -20.83 8.31
CA LEU A 204 9.05 -22.28 8.18
C LEU A 204 10.19 -22.66 7.24
N LYS A 205 11.07 -23.56 7.68
CA LYS A 205 12.15 -24.14 6.88
C LYS A 205 11.88 -25.64 6.69
N LEU A 206 10.89 -25.93 5.85
CA LEU A 206 10.43 -27.30 5.62
C LEU A 206 11.39 -28.07 4.73
N THR A 207 11.65 -29.33 5.06
CA THR A 207 12.52 -30.26 4.32
C THR A 207 11.92 -31.65 4.27
N GLY A 208 12.30 -32.46 3.25
CA GLY A 208 11.87 -33.85 3.14
C GLY A 208 10.35 -34.01 3.14
N THR A 209 9.83 -34.93 3.93
CA THR A 209 8.40 -35.27 4.00
C THR A 209 7.51 -34.06 4.38
N GLU A 210 8.00 -33.14 5.21
CA GLU A 210 7.23 -31.95 5.58
C GLU A 210 7.03 -31.02 4.37
N LYS A 211 8.07 -30.86 3.54
CA LYS A 211 7.97 -30.09 2.30
C LYS A 211 7.02 -30.79 1.32
N ASP A 212 7.10 -32.10 1.14
CA ASP A 212 6.21 -32.86 0.27
C ASP A 212 4.74 -32.70 0.67
N ILE A 213 4.46 -32.70 1.98
CA ILE A 213 3.12 -32.46 2.52
C ILE A 213 2.65 -31.04 2.21
N ALA A 214 3.52 -30.05 2.46
CA ALA A 214 3.20 -28.65 2.16
C ALA A 214 2.91 -28.43 0.68
N ASP A 215 3.73 -28.98 -0.21
CA ASP A 215 3.54 -28.87 -1.66
C ASP A 215 2.22 -29.52 -2.12
N GLN A 216 1.81 -30.65 -1.52
CA GLN A 216 0.51 -31.26 -1.80
C GLN A 216 -0.66 -30.39 -1.34
N VAL A 217 -0.57 -29.75 -0.17
CA VAL A 217 -1.58 -28.83 0.33
C VAL A 217 -1.68 -27.61 -0.58
N LEU A 218 -0.54 -27.03 -0.96
CA LEU A 218 -0.49 -25.88 -1.88
C LEU A 218 -1.11 -26.19 -3.23
N ALA A 219 -0.82 -27.38 -3.79
CA ALA A 219 -1.39 -27.80 -5.07
C ALA A 219 -2.92 -27.99 -5.04
N ALA A 220 -3.48 -28.30 -3.86
CA ALA A 220 -4.91 -28.48 -3.66
C ALA A 220 -5.66 -27.21 -3.26
N THR A 221 -4.95 -26.14 -2.91
CA THR A 221 -5.55 -24.89 -2.41
C THR A 221 -5.72 -23.90 -3.57
N PRO A 222 -6.94 -23.43 -3.87
CA PRO A 222 -7.13 -22.39 -4.86
C PRO A 222 -6.46 -21.08 -4.39
N TYR A 223 -5.64 -20.49 -5.27
CA TYR A 223 -5.02 -19.19 -4.99
C TYR A 223 -6.06 -18.08 -5.10
N TRP A 224 -6.03 -17.17 -4.15
CA TRP A 224 -6.65 -15.86 -4.30
C TRP A 224 -5.73 -15.02 -5.20
N SER A 225 -6.14 -14.84 -6.44
CA SER A 225 -5.46 -13.97 -7.42
C SER A 225 -6.02 -12.56 -7.35
#